data_1097a6c835e49d2f4e7892b9a2bbd536
#
_entry.id   1097a6c835e49d2f4e7892b9a2bbd536
#
_cell.length_a   1.000
_cell.length_b   1.000
_cell.length_c   1.000
_cell.angle_alpha   90.00
_cell.angle_beta   90.00
_cell.angle_gamma   90.00
#
_symmetry.space_group_name_H-M   'P 1'
#
loop_
_entity.id
_entity.type
_entity.pdbx_description
1 polymer ?
#
loop_
_entity_poly.entity_id
_entity_poly.type
_entity_poly.pdbx_seq_one_letter_code
_entity_poly.pdbx_strand_id
1 'polypeptide(L)'
;MEEAGETMEVAPAPVLVRLPPHLVVLFPGADRLVSVQATSVAEMVDGLDALWPGMRERICDETPAIRRHINVFVAGRRARLTTPLAPGADVFVITAISGG
;
A
#
# COMPACT_ATOMS: atom_id res chain seq x y z
N MET A 1 -9.74 -12.18 -35.24
CA MET A 1 -9.43 -12.23 -34.81
C MET A 1 -9.33 -11.94 -33.97
N GLU A 2 -9.18 -11.63 -33.75
CA GLU A 2 -8.87 -11.35 -33.18
C GLU A 2 -8.90 -11.22 -32.19
N GLU A 3 -9.06 -11.06 -32.05
CA GLU A 3 -9.01 -10.94 -31.24
C GLU A 3 -8.85 -11.17 -30.32
N ALA A 4 -8.89 -11.27 -30.57
CA ALA A 4 -8.84 -11.77 -29.76
C ALA A 4 -8.11 -11.88 -28.82
N GLY A 5 -7.45 -12.11 -28.93
CA GLY A 5 -6.56 -12.41 -28.01
C GLY A 5 -6.38 -11.40 -27.04
N GLU A 6 -6.34 -10.44 -27.41
CA GLU A 6 -6.07 -9.51 -26.62
C GLU A 6 -6.73 -9.45 -25.45
N THR A 7 -7.71 -9.81 -25.52
CA THR A 7 -8.42 -9.70 -24.35
C THR A 7 -7.93 -10.48 -23.27
N MET A 8 -7.02 -11.28 -23.50
CA MET A 8 -6.60 -12.11 -22.50
C MET A 8 -5.75 -11.48 -21.52
N GLU A 9 -5.37 -10.29 -21.76
CA GLU A 9 -4.54 -9.70 -20.84
C GLU A 9 -5.31 -9.15 -19.74
N VAL A 10 -5.49 -9.84 -18.72
CA VAL A 10 -6.21 -9.40 -17.54
C VAL A 10 -5.18 -8.90 -16.57
N ALA A 11 -5.33 -7.68 -16.15
CA ALA A 11 -4.42 -7.13 -15.16
C ALA A 11 -4.53 -7.90 -13.86
N PRO A 12 -3.46 -8.07 -13.11
CA PRO A 12 -3.55 -8.72 -11.81
C PRO A 12 -4.50 -7.95 -10.91
N ALA A 13 -5.13 -8.66 -9.99
CA ALA A 13 -6.01 -8.02 -9.04
C ALA A 13 -5.20 -7.02 -8.22
N PRO A 14 -5.74 -5.84 -7.97
CA PRO A 14 -5.00 -4.85 -7.19
C PRO A 14 -4.88 -5.28 -5.74
N VAL A 15 -3.86 -4.75 -5.09
CA VAL A 15 -3.69 -4.92 -3.67
C VAL A 15 -4.67 -3.99 -2.97
N LEU A 16 -5.31 -4.48 -1.92
CA LEU A 16 -6.25 -3.69 -1.15
C LEU A 16 -5.53 -3.18 0.09
N VAL A 17 -5.42 -1.86 0.21
CA VAL A 17 -4.67 -1.24 1.28
C VAL A 17 -5.62 -0.54 2.21
N ARG A 18 -5.56 -0.87 3.49
CA ARG A 18 -6.35 -0.20 4.51
C ARG A 18 -5.47 0.80 5.22
N LEU A 19 -5.86 2.07 5.13
CA LEU A 19 -5.09 3.16 5.70
C LEU A 19 -5.65 3.55 7.07
N PRO A 20 -4.79 3.94 8.01
CA PRO A 20 -5.28 4.38 9.31
C PRO A 20 -5.93 5.75 9.20
N PRO A 21 -6.88 6.07 10.08
CA PRO A 21 -7.57 7.36 10.01
C PRO A 21 -6.63 8.55 10.02
N HIS A 22 -5.52 8.43 10.74
CA HIS A 22 -4.55 9.52 10.83
C HIS A 22 -4.01 9.90 9.44
N LEU A 23 -3.71 8.91 8.62
CA LEU A 23 -3.21 9.21 7.27
C LEU A 23 -4.32 9.75 6.38
N VAL A 24 -5.53 9.21 6.53
CA VAL A 24 -6.65 9.68 5.72
C VAL A 24 -6.91 11.16 5.95
N VAL A 25 -6.82 11.59 7.19
CA VAL A 25 -7.06 12.99 7.53
C VAL A 25 -6.00 13.89 6.90
N LEU A 26 -4.77 13.42 6.80
CA LEU A 26 -3.68 14.24 6.28
C LEU A 26 -3.72 14.42 4.76
N PHE A 27 -4.44 13.56 4.06
CA PHE A 27 -4.43 13.58 2.59
C PHE A 27 -5.85 13.67 2.07
N PRO A 28 -6.35 14.88 1.78
CA PRO A 28 -7.72 15.03 1.29
C PRO A 28 -7.98 14.17 0.07
N GLY A 29 -9.10 13.49 0.07
CA GLY A 29 -9.45 12.59 -0.99
C GLY A 29 -9.02 11.15 -0.76
N ALA A 30 -8.20 10.90 0.26
CA ALA A 30 -7.81 9.53 0.57
C ALA A 30 -8.93 8.81 1.30
N ASP A 31 -9.07 7.52 0.99
CA ASP A 31 -10.06 6.67 1.64
C ASP A 31 -9.40 5.69 2.57
N ARG A 32 -10.18 5.12 3.46
CA ARG A 32 -9.70 4.09 4.37
C ARG A 32 -9.30 2.82 3.64
N LEU A 33 -9.88 2.58 2.49
CA LEU A 33 -9.59 1.41 1.68
C LEU A 33 -9.23 1.89 0.28
N VAL A 34 -8.03 1.55 -0.17
CA VAL A 34 -7.52 1.98 -1.47
C VAL A 34 -7.00 0.79 -2.25
N SER A 35 -7.25 0.77 -3.55
CA SER A 35 -6.73 -0.27 -4.43
C SER A 35 -5.50 0.25 -5.15
N VAL A 36 -4.42 -0.51 -5.13
CA VAL A 36 -3.17 -0.11 -5.76
C VAL A 36 -2.56 -1.32 -6.47
N GLN A 37 -2.05 -1.12 -7.67
CA GLN A 37 -1.31 -2.17 -8.37
C GLN A 37 0.11 -2.18 -7.83
N ALA A 38 0.53 -3.28 -7.25
CA ALA A 38 1.85 -3.38 -6.67
C ALA A 38 2.24 -4.84 -6.48
N THR A 39 3.51 -5.14 -6.62
CA THR A 39 4.04 -6.48 -6.39
C THR A 39 4.92 -6.53 -5.15
N SER A 40 5.07 -5.42 -4.47
CA SER A 40 5.81 -5.37 -3.21
C SER A 40 5.28 -4.22 -2.38
N VAL A 41 5.59 -4.24 -1.10
CA VAL A 41 5.18 -3.15 -0.21
C VAL A 41 5.79 -1.84 -0.68
N ALA A 42 7.05 -1.86 -1.16
CA ALA A 42 7.68 -0.65 -1.66
C ALA A 42 6.90 -0.07 -2.84
N GLU A 43 6.49 -0.91 -3.79
CA GLU A 43 5.69 -0.44 -4.92
C GLU A 43 4.34 0.07 -4.46
N MET A 44 3.75 -0.56 -3.46
CA MET A 44 2.49 -0.11 -2.90
C MET A 44 2.62 1.30 -2.35
N VAL A 45 3.70 1.56 -1.61
CA VAL A 45 3.94 2.89 -1.05
C VAL A 45 4.15 3.89 -2.18
N ASP A 46 4.87 3.51 -3.24
CA ASP A 46 5.04 4.37 -4.40
C ASP A 46 3.72 4.68 -5.05
N GLY A 47 2.85 3.70 -5.17
CA GLY A 47 1.52 3.90 -5.75
C GLY A 47 0.67 4.83 -4.90
N LEU A 48 0.72 4.69 -3.58
CA LEU A 48 0.00 5.59 -2.70
C LEU A 48 0.54 7.01 -2.82
N ASP A 49 1.85 7.16 -2.94
CA ASP A 49 2.47 8.47 -3.08
C ASP A 49 2.10 9.12 -4.40
N ALA A 50 1.93 8.33 -5.45
CA ALA A 50 1.50 8.87 -6.74
C ALA A 50 0.07 9.41 -6.66
N LEU A 51 -0.78 8.77 -5.85
CA LEU A 51 -2.16 9.22 -5.67
C LEU A 51 -2.23 10.42 -4.72
N TRP A 52 -1.42 10.39 -3.66
CA TRP A 52 -1.41 11.47 -2.68
C TRP A 52 0.04 11.82 -2.37
N PRO A 53 0.60 12.79 -3.09
CA PRO A 53 2.01 13.17 -2.89
C PRO A 53 2.31 13.51 -1.45
N GLY A 54 3.37 12.93 -0.92
CA GLY A 54 3.76 13.07 0.47
C GLY A 54 3.42 11.86 1.31
N MET A 55 2.61 10.95 0.77
CA MET A 55 2.21 9.76 1.54
C MET A 55 3.42 8.89 1.85
N ARG A 56 4.36 8.74 0.90
CA ARG A 56 5.55 7.95 1.14
C ARG A 56 6.31 8.45 2.34
N GLU A 57 6.44 9.77 2.49
CA GLU A 57 7.22 10.33 3.57
C GLU A 57 6.56 10.13 4.92
N ARG A 58 5.25 9.90 4.93
CA ARG A 58 4.56 9.61 6.18
C ARG A 58 4.73 8.15 6.58
N ILE A 59 4.92 7.27 5.61
CA ILE A 59 5.03 5.84 5.87
C ILE A 59 6.49 5.41 6.00
N CYS A 60 7.37 6.02 5.22
CA CYS A 60 8.78 5.63 5.15
C CYS A 60 9.69 6.77 5.54
N ASP A 61 10.86 6.40 6.03
CA ASP A 61 11.91 7.38 6.27
C ASP A 61 12.88 7.35 5.10
N GLU A 62 13.98 8.09 5.23
CA GLU A 62 14.90 8.22 4.10
C GLU A 62 15.91 7.09 4.01
N THR A 63 15.91 6.11 4.88
CA THR A 63 16.92 5.04 4.83
C THR A 63 16.81 4.11 3.63
N PRO A 64 15.74 3.78 2.90
CA PRO A 64 14.32 3.86 3.25
C PRO A 64 13.87 2.65 4.05
N ALA A 65 13.05 2.90 5.01
CA ALA A 65 12.44 1.87 5.82
C ALA A 65 11.10 2.38 6.32
N ILE A 66 10.22 1.46 6.71
CA ILE A 66 8.95 1.86 7.28
C ILE A 66 9.25 2.53 8.61
N ARG A 67 8.59 3.68 8.86
CA ARG A 67 8.83 4.43 10.07
C ARG A 67 8.45 3.63 11.30
N ARG A 68 9.11 3.93 12.42
CA ARG A 68 8.93 3.15 13.65
C ARG A 68 7.50 3.13 14.16
N HIS A 69 6.77 4.23 13.97
CA HIS A 69 5.40 4.30 14.47
C HIS A 69 4.39 3.80 13.44
N ILE A 70 4.85 3.26 12.34
CA ILE A 70 3.98 2.69 11.31
C ILE A 70 4.25 1.19 11.25
N ASN A 71 3.19 0.41 11.23
CA ASN A 71 3.29 -1.02 11.00
C ASN A 71 2.50 -1.37 9.76
N VAL A 72 3.08 -2.23 8.94
CA VAL A 72 2.40 -2.73 7.75
C VAL A 72 2.27 -4.23 7.92
N PHE A 73 1.04 -4.74 7.80
CA PHE A 73 0.77 -6.15 7.92
C PHE A 73 0.25 -6.70 6.61
N VAL A 74 0.80 -7.82 6.19
CA VAL A 74 0.37 -8.54 5.00
C VAL A 74 0.09 -9.96 5.44
N ALA A 75 -1.13 -10.44 5.17
CA ALA A 75 -1.55 -11.79 5.57
C ALA A 75 -1.30 -12.03 7.06
N GLY A 76 -1.53 -11.01 7.87
CA GLY A 76 -1.40 -11.14 9.32
C GLY A 76 0.02 -11.07 9.85
N ARG A 77 1.00 -10.83 8.99
CA ARG A 77 2.40 -10.76 9.40
C ARG A 77 2.95 -9.37 9.17
N ARG A 78 3.81 -8.92 10.06
CA ARG A 78 4.48 -7.64 9.85
C ARG A 78 5.35 -7.71 8.61
N ALA A 79 5.26 -6.69 7.78
CA ALA A 79 5.95 -6.65 6.51
C ALA A 79 7.02 -5.58 6.49
N ARG A 80 7.91 -5.69 5.52
CA ARG A 80 8.94 -4.71 5.24
C ARG A 80 8.71 -4.17 3.84
N LEU A 81 9.49 -3.17 3.44
CA LEU A 81 9.38 -2.65 2.09
C LEU A 81 9.65 -3.69 1.03
N THR A 82 10.51 -4.67 1.33
CA THR A 82 10.84 -5.72 0.38
C THR A 82 9.84 -6.87 0.35
N THR A 83 8.86 -6.87 1.23
CA THR A 83 7.89 -7.96 1.28
C THR A 83 7.09 -8.01 -0.02
N PRO A 84 7.03 -9.18 -0.68
CA PRO A 84 6.25 -9.28 -1.92
C PRO A 84 4.76 -9.30 -1.65
N LEU A 85 4.00 -8.82 -2.61
CA LEU A 85 2.54 -8.79 -2.51
C LEU A 85 1.94 -9.60 -3.64
N ALA A 86 1.11 -10.57 -3.31
CA ALA A 86 0.40 -11.32 -4.32
C ALA A 86 -0.78 -10.49 -4.83
N PRO A 87 -1.29 -10.80 -6.04
CA PRO A 87 -2.48 -10.12 -6.52
C PRO A 87 -3.63 -10.27 -5.54
N GLY A 88 -4.32 -9.19 -5.28
CA GLY A 88 -5.45 -9.21 -4.37
C GLY A 88 -5.10 -9.23 -2.89
N ALA A 89 -3.83 -9.08 -2.55
CA ALA A 89 -3.42 -9.13 -1.15
C ALA A 89 -4.09 -8.03 -0.34
N ASP A 90 -4.38 -8.35 0.92
CA ASP A 90 -4.89 -7.37 1.87
C ASP A 90 -3.73 -6.82 2.66
N VAL A 91 -3.58 -5.53 2.71
CA VAL A 91 -2.50 -4.88 3.43
C VAL A 91 -3.10 -3.89 4.43
N PHE A 92 -2.66 -3.99 5.67
CA PHE A 92 -3.11 -3.07 6.71
C PHE A 92 -1.95 -2.17 7.09
N VAL A 93 -2.16 -0.86 6.96
CA VAL A 93 -1.20 0.12 7.43
C VAL A 93 -1.76 0.66 8.74
N ILE A 94 -1.01 0.51 9.80
CA ILE A 94 -1.48 0.82 11.15
C ILE A 94 -0.49 1.75 11.82
N THR A 95 -1.00 2.80 12.47
CA THR A 95 -0.12 3.63 13.29
C THR A 95 -0.01 3.00 14.66
N ALA A 96 1.22 2.86 15.13
CA ALA A 96 1.42 2.32 16.46
C ALA A 96 0.94 3.33 17.48
N ILE A 97 0.26 2.85 18.47
CA ILE A 97 -0.14 3.69 19.56
C ILE A 97 0.94 3.61 20.58
N SER A 98 1.55 4.74 20.83
CA SER A 98 2.56 4.71 21.80
C SER A 98 1.90 4.84 23.08
N GLY A 99 1.75 4.21 23.73
CA GLY A 99 1.18 4.41 24.90
C GLY A 99 1.58 3.68 25.81
N GLY A 100 2.07 3.37 25.26
CA GLY A 100 2.36 2.53 26.12
C GLY A 100 2.42 2.69 27.09
#